data_eeca43b9dc6f3d948f008b8fe09b5d21
#
_entry.id   eeca43b9dc6f3d948f008b8fe09b5d21
#
_cell.length_a   1.000
_cell.length_b   1.000
_cell.length_c   1.000
_cell.angle_alpha   90.00
_cell.angle_beta   90.00
_cell.angle_gamma   90.00
#
_symmetry.space_group_name_H-M   'P 1'
#
loop_
_entity.id
_entity.type
_entity.pdbx_description
1 polymer ?
#
loop_
_entity_poly.entity_id
_entity_poly.type
_entity_poly.pdbx_seq_one_letter_code
_entity_poly.pdbx_strand_id
1 'polypeptide(L)'
;MFRIVSEYLGLSEVKDIYLEAKSIEEFEERIGHLKGDIWLSCTTPIKHLIPKYLQLEISEDINSINQITRIKGDWKGVNTDGLGFLAACRHIGIEPTYSTLRLRGGGSTARSIAEAWAADGGKIILETGRREITRGPWDKAIIDSEDATIAIDLDTGPGGGESIKMNAEIQVSISYDEDTDYNQFAVIMVAAQHLEAWKELYAPHRKEDLPSLSLLLKELAITK
;
A
#
# COMPACT_ATOMS: atom_id res chain seq x y z
N MET A 1 -11.83 -6.99 3.12
CA MET A 1 -11.76 -5.52 3.32
C MET A 1 -12.79 -4.77 2.49
N PHE A 2 -12.90 -4.98 1.16
CA PHE A 2 -13.90 -4.30 0.34
C PHE A 2 -15.32 -4.46 0.91
N ARG A 3 -15.74 -5.69 1.24
CA ARG A 3 -17.06 -5.97 1.79
C ARG A 3 -17.31 -5.24 3.10
N ILE A 4 -16.38 -5.27 4.06
CA ILE A 4 -16.55 -4.61 5.36
C ILE A 4 -16.78 -3.10 5.17
N VAL A 5 -15.95 -2.44 4.35
CA VAL A 5 -16.10 -0.99 4.14
C VAL A 5 -17.37 -0.67 3.36
N SER A 6 -17.72 -1.46 2.34
CA SER A 6 -18.95 -1.25 1.58
C SER A 6 -20.22 -1.45 2.43
N GLU A 7 -20.24 -2.46 3.30
CA GLU A 7 -21.33 -2.68 4.26
C GLU A 7 -21.44 -1.52 5.26
N TYR A 8 -20.29 -1.04 5.78
CA TYR A 8 -20.25 0.12 6.67
C TYR A 8 -20.81 1.39 6.00
N LEU A 9 -20.51 1.59 4.73
CA LEU A 9 -21.04 2.68 3.92
C LEU A 9 -22.49 2.46 3.45
N GLY A 10 -23.11 1.32 3.76
CA GLY A 10 -24.46 0.98 3.29
C GLY A 10 -24.55 0.80 1.78
N LEU A 11 -23.46 0.41 1.12
CA LEU A 11 -23.46 0.07 -0.30
C LEU A 11 -24.04 -1.33 -0.47
N SER A 12 -25.10 -1.45 -1.22
CA SER A 12 -25.72 -2.73 -1.56
C SER A 12 -25.07 -3.34 -2.79
N GLU A 13 -25.23 -4.68 -2.92
CA GLU A 13 -24.87 -5.43 -4.12
C GLU A 13 -23.38 -5.48 -4.47
N VAL A 14 -22.48 -5.29 -3.49
CA VAL A 14 -21.04 -5.50 -3.68
C VAL A 14 -20.75 -7.00 -3.68
N LYS A 15 -20.10 -7.48 -4.75
CA LYS A 15 -19.68 -8.86 -4.91
C LYS A 15 -18.17 -8.95 -4.89
N ASP A 16 -17.63 -9.66 -3.90
CA ASP A 16 -16.20 -9.97 -3.85
C ASP A 16 -15.82 -10.97 -4.93
N ILE A 17 -14.75 -10.69 -5.65
CA ILE A 17 -14.14 -11.57 -6.63
C ILE A 17 -12.63 -11.63 -6.43
N TYR A 18 -12.03 -12.75 -6.79
CA TYR A 18 -10.59 -12.91 -6.88
C TYR A 18 -10.21 -13.16 -8.34
N LEU A 19 -9.24 -12.39 -8.84
CA LEU A 19 -8.72 -12.51 -10.20
C LEU A 19 -7.23 -12.81 -10.14
N GLU A 20 -6.82 -13.92 -10.74
CA GLU A 20 -5.42 -14.20 -10.98
C GLU A 20 -5.09 -13.85 -12.44
N ALA A 21 -4.12 -12.95 -12.64
CA ALA A 21 -3.61 -12.57 -13.94
C ALA A 21 -2.09 -12.33 -13.84
N LYS A 22 -1.33 -12.91 -14.77
CA LYS A 22 0.12 -12.79 -14.85
C LYS A 22 0.59 -11.91 -16.01
N SER A 23 -0.34 -11.57 -16.91
CA SER A 23 -0.10 -10.70 -18.06
C SER A 23 -1.29 -9.74 -18.27
N ILE A 24 -1.10 -8.78 -19.17
CA ILE A 24 -2.18 -7.85 -19.53
C ILE A 24 -3.27 -8.57 -20.31
N GLU A 25 -2.95 -9.53 -21.15
CA GLU A 25 -3.92 -10.30 -21.93
C GLU A 25 -4.83 -11.11 -21.00
N GLU A 26 -4.26 -11.77 -20.00
CA GLU A 26 -5.05 -12.49 -18.97
C GLU A 26 -5.92 -11.53 -18.15
N PHE A 27 -5.37 -10.36 -17.79
CA PHE A 27 -6.13 -9.33 -17.08
C PHE A 27 -7.32 -8.85 -17.91
N GLU A 28 -7.10 -8.52 -19.20
CA GLU A 28 -8.12 -8.04 -20.13
C GLU A 28 -9.23 -9.07 -20.31
N GLU A 29 -8.88 -10.34 -20.54
CA GLU A 29 -9.83 -11.43 -20.66
C GLU A 29 -10.74 -11.51 -19.42
N ARG A 30 -10.14 -11.51 -18.23
CA ARG A 30 -10.89 -11.66 -16.98
C ARG A 30 -11.78 -10.47 -16.65
N ILE A 31 -11.30 -9.24 -16.82
CA ILE A 31 -12.10 -8.06 -16.55
C ILE A 31 -13.17 -7.80 -17.62
N GLY A 32 -12.97 -8.30 -18.84
CA GLY A 32 -13.92 -8.14 -19.96
C GLY A 32 -15.28 -8.77 -19.68
N HIS A 33 -15.33 -9.79 -18.84
CA HIS A 33 -16.57 -10.45 -18.43
C HIS A 33 -17.29 -9.75 -17.27
N LEU A 34 -16.64 -8.82 -16.58
CA LEU A 34 -17.23 -8.14 -15.43
C LEU A 34 -18.13 -6.98 -15.87
N LYS A 35 -19.33 -6.94 -15.31
CA LYS A 35 -20.31 -5.87 -15.54
C LYS A 35 -20.36 -4.93 -14.36
N GLY A 36 -20.79 -3.69 -14.62
CA GLY A 36 -20.92 -2.65 -13.60
C GLY A 36 -19.60 -1.98 -13.25
N ASP A 37 -19.60 -1.31 -12.11
CA ASP A 37 -18.43 -0.67 -11.57
C ASP A 37 -17.50 -1.71 -10.95
N ILE A 38 -16.20 -1.50 -11.06
CA ILE A 38 -15.16 -2.44 -10.60
C ILE A 38 -14.18 -1.70 -9.69
N TRP A 39 -13.84 -2.32 -8.57
CA TRP A 39 -12.81 -1.88 -7.65
C TRP A 39 -11.82 -3.02 -7.46
N LEU A 40 -10.53 -2.78 -7.74
CA LEU A 40 -9.51 -3.82 -7.67
C LEU A 40 -8.29 -3.35 -6.89
N SER A 41 -7.81 -4.24 -6.02
CA SER A 41 -6.46 -4.16 -5.46
C SER A 41 -5.52 -5.02 -6.32
N CYS A 42 -4.41 -4.44 -6.75
CA CYS A 42 -3.48 -5.05 -7.69
C CYS A 42 -2.13 -5.32 -7.03
N THR A 43 -1.56 -6.47 -7.31
CA THR A 43 -0.20 -6.85 -6.89
C THR A 43 0.69 -7.14 -8.09
N THR A 44 1.96 -7.44 -7.86
CA THR A 44 2.91 -7.85 -8.89
C THR A 44 2.45 -9.14 -9.58
N PRO A 45 2.57 -9.24 -10.93
CA PRO A 45 3.20 -8.28 -11.84
C PRO A 45 2.27 -7.15 -12.32
N ILE A 46 0.98 -7.31 -12.16
CA ILE A 46 -0.08 -6.48 -12.76
C ILE A 46 0.05 -5.00 -12.36
N LYS A 47 0.42 -4.69 -11.10
CA LYS A 47 0.56 -3.31 -10.62
C LYS A 47 1.55 -2.45 -11.41
N HIS A 48 2.49 -3.06 -12.15
CA HIS A 48 3.47 -2.37 -12.99
C HIS A 48 3.05 -2.30 -14.47
N LEU A 49 2.14 -3.18 -14.89
CA LEU A 49 1.70 -3.28 -16.28
C LEU A 49 0.47 -2.40 -16.56
N ILE A 50 -0.46 -2.35 -15.60
CA ILE A 50 -1.74 -1.63 -15.71
C ILE A 50 -1.58 -0.15 -16.05
N PRO A 51 -0.67 0.63 -15.43
CA PRO A 51 -0.60 2.07 -15.71
C PRO A 51 -0.44 2.37 -17.19
N LYS A 52 0.48 1.67 -17.85
CA LYS A 52 0.71 1.84 -19.28
C LYS A 52 -0.46 1.33 -20.13
N TYR A 53 -1.02 0.18 -19.77
CA TYR A 53 -2.13 -0.44 -20.51
C TYR A 53 -3.40 0.42 -20.47
N LEU A 54 -3.77 0.93 -19.31
CA LEU A 54 -4.95 1.77 -19.12
C LEU A 54 -4.68 3.27 -19.37
N GLN A 55 -3.45 3.65 -19.76
CA GLN A 55 -3.01 5.03 -19.99
C GLN A 55 -3.29 5.95 -18.78
N LEU A 56 -3.03 5.43 -17.58
CA LEU A 56 -3.25 6.15 -16.33
C LEU A 56 -2.06 7.07 -16.02
N GLU A 57 -2.35 8.27 -15.56
CA GLU A 57 -1.35 9.18 -15.03
C GLU A 57 -0.81 8.63 -13.70
N ILE A 58 0.50 8.51 -13.60
CA ILE A 58 1.21 8.04 -12.40
C ILE A 58 2.49 8.83 -12.21
N SER A 59 2.98 8.83 -10.96
CA SER A 59 4.33 9.31 -10.68
C SER A 59 5.37 8.44 -11.39
N GLU A 60 6.24 9.04 -12.20
CA GLU A 60 7.34 8.35 -12.87
C GLU A 60 8.32 7.75 -11.87
N ASP A 61 8.48 8.39 -10.71
CA ASP A 61 9.36 7.94 -9.64
C ASP A 61 8.88 6.63 -9.00
N ILE A 62 7.56 6.43 -8.86
CA ILE A 62 6.97 5.21 -8.29
C ILE A 62 6.72 4.15 -9.37
N ASN A 63 6.18 4.55 -10.52
CA ASN A 63 5.89 3.71 -11.67
C ASN A 63 5.11 2.42 -11.34
N SER A 64 4.07 2.55 -10.52
CA SER A 64 3.14 1.45 -10.21
C SER A 64 1.83 1.96 -9.64
N ILE A 65 0.78 1.15 -9.78
CA ILE A 65 -0.55 1.35 -9.19
C ILE A 65 -0.94 0.08 -8.46
N ASN A 66 -1.40 0.20 -7.22
CA ASN A 66 -1.90 -0.94 -6.44
C ASN A 66 -3.42 -0.93 -6.25
N GLN A 67 -4.11 0.14 -6.62
CA GLN A 67 -5.57 0.27 -6.53
C GLN A 67 -6.12 0.89 -7.80
N ILE A 68 -7.12 0.26 -8.40
CA ILE A 68 -7.80 0.76 -9.61
C ILE A 68 -9.30 0.67 -9.48
N THR A 69 -9.99 1.52 -10.22
CA THR A 69 -11.45 1.47 -10.37
C THR A 69 -11.85 1.70 -11.82
N ARG A 70 -12.94 1.04 -12.23
CA ARG A 70 -13.68 1.36 -13.44
C ARG A 70 -15.09 1.78 -13.05
N ILE A 71 -15.42 3.04 -13.21
CA ILE A 71 -16.74 3.59 -12.91
C ILE A 71 -17.33 4.15 -14.20
N LYS A 72 -18.48 3.64 -14.61
CA LYS A 72 -19.16 4.02 -15.87
C LYS A 72 -18.26 3.91 -17.11
N GLY A 73 -17.30 2.99 -17.08
CA GLY A 73 -16.35 2.75 -18.16
C GLY A 73 -15.02 3.49 -18.01
N ASP A 74 -14.92 4.50 -17.15
CA ASP A 74 -13.69 5.27 -16.96
C ASP A 74 -12.77 4.60 -15.93
N TRP A 75 -11.51 4.37 -16.30
CA TRP A 75 -10.51 3.83 -15.43
C TRP A 75 -9.75 4.92 -14.67
N LYS A 76 -9.52 4.68 -13.40
CA LYS A 76 -8.65 5.48 -12.54
C LYS A 76 -7.80 4.55 -11.68
N GLY A 77 -6.67 5.06 -11.20
CA GLY A 77 -5.80 4.29 -10.32
C GLY A 77 -4.95 5.18 -9.43
N VAL A 78 -4.54 4.62 -8.31
CA VAL A 78 -3.65 5.27 -7.34
C VAL A 78 -2.64 4.26 -6.80
N ASN A 79 -1.51 4.75 -6.30
CA ASN A 79 -0.61 3.97 -5.46
C ASN A 79 -0.81 4.42 -4.00
N THR A 80 -1.28 3.50 -3.16
CA THR A 80 -1.52 3.76 -1.74
C THR A 80 -0.50 3.07 -0.82
N ASP A 81 0.58 2.49 -1.36
CA ASP A 81 1.60 1.79 -0.55
C ASP A 81 2.19 2.73 0.51
N GLY A 82 2.61 3.93 0.12
CA GLY A 82 3.20 4.92 1.03
C GLY A 82 2.20 5.48 2.03
N LEU A 83 1.01 5.87 1.59
CA LEU A 83 -0.05 6.38 2.46
C LEU A 83 -0.48 5.33 3.49
N GLY A 84 -0.61 4.08 3.07
CA GLY A 84 -0.92 2.97 3.96
C GLY A 84 0.18 2.73 4.99
N PHE A 85 1.45 2.85 4.61
CA PHE A 85 2.57 2.78 5.53
C PHE A 85 2.52 3.90 6.59
N LEU A 86 2.29 5.15 6.17
CA LEU A 86 2.14 6.28 7.11
C LEU A 86 1.00 6.05 8.09
N ALA A 87 -0.17 5.64 7.60
CA ALA A 87 -1.32 5.39 8.44
C ALA A 87 -1.09 4.22 9.43
N ALA A 88 -0.37 3.17 9.01
CA ALA A 88 0.04 2.08 9.88
C ALA A 88 1.04 2.54 10.95
N CYS A 89 2.03 3.37 10.59
CA CYS A 89 2.97 3.95 11.54
C CYS A 89 2.25 4.80 12.59
N ARG A 90 1.34 5.67 12.19
CA ARG A 90 0.53 6.47 13.13
C ARG A 90 -0.33 5.60 14.04
N HIS A 91 -0.87 4.50 13.52
CA HIS A 91 -1.66 3.56 14.31
C HIS A 91 -0.85 2.94 15.47
N ILE A 92 0.46 2.70 15.26
CA ILE A 92 1.36 2.20 16.30
C ILE A 92 2.09 3.31 17.07
N GLY A 93 1.67 4.57 16.91
CA GLY A 93 2.19 5.73 17.65
C GLY A 93 3.44 6.38 17.10
N ILE A 94 3.80 6.11 15.82
CA ILE A 94 4.96 6.72 15.15
C ILE A 94 4.50 7.81 14.20
N GLU A 95 4.91 9.06 14.49
CA GLU A 95 4.65 10.23 13.64
C GLU A 95 5.88 10.52 12.76
N PRO A 96 5.75 10.50 11.42
CA PRO A 96 6.88 10.69 10.50
C PRO A 96 7.68 11.96 10.75
N THR A 97 7.01 13.10 10.99
CA THR A 97 7.64 14.41 11.24
C THR A 97 8.69 14.39 12.36
N TYR A 98 8.53 13.50 13.35
CA TYR A 98 9.41 13.37 14.51
C TYR A 98 10.27 12.10 14.46
N SER A 99 10.24 11.39 13.33
CA SER A 99 10.81 10.06 13.24
C SER A 99 11.79 9.92 12.08
N THR A 100 12.71 8.97 12.22
CA THR A 100 13.64 8.57 11.19
C THR A 100 13.31 7.15 10.74
N LEU A 101 13.08 6.99 9.44
CA LEU A 101 12.84 5.71 8.79
C LEU A 101 14.15 5.15 8.23
N ARG A 102 14.51 3.92 8.60
CA ARG A 102 15.55 3.14 7.95
C ARG A 102 14.91 2.24 6.91
N LEU A 103 15.23 2.47 5.65
CA LEU A 103 14.58 1.84 4.52
C LEU A 103 15.57 1.04 3.68
N ARG A 104 15.30 -0.25 3.50
CA ARG A 104 16.05 -1.14 2.61
C ARG A 104 15.17 -1.58 1.44
N GLY A 105 15.73 -1.49 0.22
CA GLY A 105 15.05 -1.85 -1.03
C GLY A 105 14.71 -0.66 -1.92
N GLY A 106 14.66 -0.87 -3.24
CA GLY A 106 14.42 0.16 -4.27
C GLY A 106 13.24 -0.16 -5.20
N GLY A 107 12.33 -1.04 -4.79
CA GLY A 107 11.11 -1.34 -5.52
C GLY A 107 10.07 -0.21 -5.46
N SER A 108 8.97 -0.34 -6.20
CA SER A 108 7.91 0.67 -6.22
C SER A 108 7.30 0.94 -4.84
N THR A 109 7.13 -0.08 -4.01
CA THR A 109 6.64 0.07 -2.64
C THR A 109 7.62 0.88 -1.78
N ALA A 110 8.94 0.63 -1.89
CA ALA A 110 9.95 1.40 -1.17
C ALA A 110 9.95 2.87 -1.60
N ARG A 111 9.84 3.13 -2.90
CA ARG A 111 9.78 4.50 -3.44
C ARG A 111 8.52 5.23 -3.01
N SER A 112 7.37 4.56 -3.02
CA SER A 112 6.10 5.13 -2.53
C SER A 112 6.16 5.46 -1.04
N ILE A 113 6.78 4.59 -0.22
CA ILE A 113 6.99 4.85 1.21
C ILE A 113 7.96 6.04 1.40
N ALA A 114 9.07 6.07 0.66
CA ALA A 114 10.04 7.17 0.76
C ALA A 114 9.42 8.52 0.39
N GLU A 115 8.62 8.56 -0.68
CA GLU A 115 7.91 9.78 -1.10
C GLU A 115 6.93 10.25 -0.03
N ALA A 116 6.05 9.37 0.44
CA ALA A 116 5.05 9.70 1.44
C ALA A 116 5.70 10.12 2.77
N TRP A 117 6.74 9.40 3.22
CA TRP A 117 7.46 9.71 4.45
C TRP A 117 8.16 11.07 4.41
N ALA A 118 8.84 11.37 3.29
CA ALA A 118 9.51 12.64 3.07
C ALA A 118 8.52 13.82 2.97
N ALA A 119 7.41 13.62 2.26
CA ALA A 119 6.34 14.61 2.14
C ALA A 119 5.72 14.99 3.49
N ASP A 120 5.66 14.02 4.42
CA ASP A 120 5.17 14.19 5.79
C ASP A 120 6.23 14.70 6.77
N GLY A 121 7.41 15.10 6.25
CA GLY A 121 8.51 15.74 7.01
C GLY A 121 9.45 14.78 7.72
N GLY A 122 9.30 13.47 7.54
CA GLY A 122 10.17 12.45 8.13
C GLY A 122 11.57 12.42 7.51
N LYS A 123 12.53 11.87 8.25
CA LYS A 123 13.91 11.63 7.78
C LYS A 123 14.08 10.19 7.33
N ILE A 124 15.00 9.95 6.38
CA ILE A 124 15.23 8.64 5.80
C ILE A 124 16.71 8.28 5.84
N ILE A 125 17.01 7.09 6.32
CA ILE A 125 18.31 6.43 6.20
C ILE A 125 18.14 5.30 5.19
N LEU A 126 18.95 5.30 4.15
CA LEU A 126 18.92 4.26 3.14
C LEU A 126 19.89 3.13 3.49
N GLU A 127 19.41 1.90 3.48
CA GLU A 127 20.21 0.70 3.61
C GLU A 127 20.50 0.06 2.26
N THR A 128 21.73 -0.42 2.09
CA THR A 128 22.13 -1.14 0.88
C THR A 128 21.31 -2.42 0.72
N GLY A 129 20.72 -2.58 -0.44
CA GLY A 129 19.91 -3.74 -0.84
C GLY A 129 20.28 -4.24 -2.23
N ARG A 130 19.55 -5.24 -2.74
CA ARG A 130 19.73 -5.75 -4.11
C ARG A 130 19.43 -4.68 -5.17
N ARG A 131 18.46 -3.83 -4.89
CA ARG A 131 18.14 -2.64 -5.67
C ARG A 131 18.22 -1.43 -4.76
N GLU A 132 19.00 -0.46 -5.16
CA GLU A 132 19.06 0.82 -4.49
C GLU A 132 17.87 1.68 -4.89
N ILE A 133 17.43 2.52 -3.98
CA ILE A 133 16.45 3.54 -4.28
C ILE A 133 17.11 4.62 -5.15
N THR A 134 16.51 4.92 -6.27
CA THR A 134 17.00 5.98 -7.17
C THR A 134 16.68 7.37 -6.60
N ARG A 135 17.23 8.42 -7.19
CA ARG A 135 16.87 9.80 -6.86
C ARG A 135 15.39 10.06 -7.10
N GLY A 136 14.83 10.91 -6.24
CA GLY A 136 13.41 11.23 -6.31
C GLY A 136 12.98 12.32 -5.33
N PRO A 137 11.68 12.54 -5.15
CA PRO A 137 11.13 13.58 -4.26
C PRO A 137 11.61 13.48 -2.80
N TRP A 138 12.08 12.32 -2.39
CA TRP A 138 12.60 12.03 -1.04
C TRP A 138 14.05 12.46 -0.79
N ASP A 139 14.80 12.89 -1.81
CA ASP A 139 16.25 13.16 -1.70
C ASP A 139 16.61 14.09 -0.54
N LYS A 140 15.79 15.12 -0.31
CA LYS A 140 16.03 16.10 0.77
C LYS A 140 15.78 15.54 2.17
N ALA A 141 15.08 14.43 2.27
CA ALA A 141 14.81 13.76 3.54
C ALA A 141 15.91 12.75 3.91
N ILE A 142 16.78 12.38 2.97
CA ILE A 142 17.88 11.43 3.20
C ILE A 142 18.91 12.07 4.13
N ILE A 143 19.26 11.33 5.18
CA ILE A 143 20.30 11.72 6.15
C ILE A 143 21.28 10.56 6.35
N ASP A 144 22.47 10.91 6.81
CA ASP A 144 23.47 9.96 7.31
C ASP A 144 23.39 9.96 8.85
N SER A 145 22.87 8.87 9.41
CA SER A 145 22.70 8.68 10.86
C SER A 145 22.76 7.19 11.21
N GLU A 146 23.20 6.90 12.44
CA GLU A 146 23.20 5.52 12.95
C GLU A 146 21.87 5.13 13.60
N ASP A 147 21.08 6.10 14.05
CA ASP A 147 19.85 5.86 14.81
C ASP A 147 18.61 6.06 13.95
N ALA A 148 17.70 5.10 14.02
CA ALA A 148 16.39 5.17 13.39
C ALA A 148 15.28 4.83 14.39
N THR A 149 14.13 5.49 14.24
CA THR A 149 12.91 5.18 15.01
C THR A 149 12.27 3.90 14.53
N ILE A 150 12.17 3.74 13.20
CA ILE A 150 11.55 2.57 12.58
C ILE A 150 12.37 2.09 11.40
N ALA A 151 12.42 0.77 11.21
CA ALA A 151 13.07 0.14 10.06
C ALA A 151 12.11 -0.79 9.31
N ILE A 152 12.25 -0.83 7.97
CA ILE A 152 11.53 -1.75 7.11
C ILE A 152 12.43 -2.28 5.99
N ASP A 153 12.43 -3.61 5.82
CA ASP A 153 13.14 -4.30 4.74
C ASP A 153 12.15 -4.71 3.64
N LEU A 154 12.28 -4.08 2.47
CA LEU A 154 11.47 -4.32 1.28
C LEU A 154 12.22 -5.05 0.17
N ASP A 155 13.44 -5.51 0.43
CA ASP A 155 14.20 -6.37 -0.48
C ASP A 155 13.74 -7.82 -0.43
N THR A 156 13.17 -8.25 0.69
CA THR A 156 12.40 -9.49 0.82
C THR A 156 10.96 -9.17 0.44
N GLY A 157 10.46 -9.70 -0.66
CA GLY A 157 9.07 -9.48 -1.06
C GLY A 157 8.06 -10.05 -0.05
N PRO A 158 6.77 -9.68 -0.13
CA PRO A 158 5.72 -10.31 0.64
C PRO A 158 5.74 -11.83 0.42
N GLY A 159 5.85 -12.61 1.49
CA GLY A 159 5.93 -14.08 1.42
C GLY A 159 7.30 -14.67 1.07
N GLY A 160 8.38 -13.90 1.09
CA GLY A 160 9.71 -14.42 0.73
C GLY A 160 10.87 -13.91 1.55
N GLY A 161 11.55 -14.81 2.27
CA GLY A 161 12.84 -14.62 2.90
C GLY A 161 12.81 -13.94 4.27
N GLU A 162 13.86 -14.15 5.04
CA GLU A 162 14.06 -13.46 6.31
C GLU A 162 14.53 -12.03 6.07
N SER A 163 13.89 -11.08 6.73
CA SER A 163 14.33 -9.69 6.80
C SER A 163 15.64 -9.59 7.56
N ILE A 164 16.59 -8.80 7.07
CA ILE A 164 17.81 -8.55 7.82
C ILE A 164 17.50 -7.72 9.07
N LYS A 165 18.27 -7.94 10.14
CA LYS A 165 18.20 -7.10 11.33
C LYS A 165 18.85 -5.75 11.03
N MET A 166 18.09 -4.67 11.20
CA MET A 166 18.55 -3.30 11.04
C MET A 166 18.57 -2.55 12.38
N ASN A 167 19.45 -1.56 12.50
CA ASN A 167 19.51 -0.73 13.70
C ASN A 167 18.36 0.27 13.73
N ALA A 168 17.34 0.01 14.56
CA ALA A 168 16.20 0.89 14.81
C ALA A 168 15.54 0.51 16.13
N GLU A 169 14.78 1.44 16.72
CA GLU A 169 13.98 1.17 17.92
C GLU A 169 12.92 0.09 17.65
N ILE A 170 12.27 0.16 16.46
CA ILE A 170 11.26 -0.78 16.01
C ILE A 170 11.60 -1.26 14.59
N GLN A 171 11.58 -2.55 14.36
CA GLN A 171 11.64 -3.11 13.01
C GLN A 171 10.31 -3.76 12.66
N VAL A 172 9.73 -3.34 11.53
CA VAL A 172 8.47 -3.87 11.01
C VAL A 172 8.68 -4.70 9.76
N SER A 173 7.75 -5.60 9.48
CA SER A 173 7.76 -6.48 8.30
C SER A 173 6.47 -6.34 7.50
N ILE A 174 6.57 -6.53 6.18
CA ILE A 174 5.42 -6.68 5.28
C ILE A 174 5.07 -8.15 5.01
N SER A 175 5.83 -9.08 5.57
CA SER A 175 5.54 -10.51 5.44
C SER A 175 4.37 -10.90 6.33
N TYR A 176 3.48 -11.73 5.80
CA TYR A 176 2.36 -12.35 6.51
C TYR A 176 2.22 -13.80 6.03
N ASP A 177 1.69 -14.66 6.89
CA ASP A 177 1.39 -16.06 6.63
C ASP A 177 -0.09 -16.37 6.92
N GLU A 178 -0.48 -17.64 6.80
CA GLU A 178 -1.87 -18.08 7.00
C GLU A 178 -2.37 -17.87 8.44
N ASP A 179 -1.46 -17.90 9.42
CA ASP A 179 -1.77 -17.72 10.86
C ASP A 179 -1.53 -16.28 11.35
N THR A 180 -1.48 -15.33 10.42
CA THR A 180 -1.14 -13.93 10.71
C THR A 180 -2.12 -13.30 11.72
N ASP A 181 -1.57 -12.72 12.78
CA ASP A 181 -2.30 -11.89 13.75
C ASP A 181 -2.67 -10.55 13.09
N TYR A 182 -3.91 -10.10 13.29
CA TYR A 182 -4.39 -8.79 12.80
C TYR A 182 -3.68 -7.59 13.43
N ASN A 183 -2.93 -7.81 14.52
CA ASN A 183 -2.04 -6.81 15.10
C ASN A 183 -0.66 -6.75 14.42
N GLN A 184 -0.35 -7.65 13.50
CA GLN A 184 0.91 -7.57 12.76
C GLN A 184 0.91 -6.35 11.83
N PHE A 185 2.04 -5.67 11.77
CA PHE A 185 2.21 -4.45 10.98
C PHE A 185 1.81 -4.63 9.51
N ALA A 186 2.11 -5.77 8.90
CA ALA A 186 1.74 -6.08 7.52
C ALA A 186 0.21 -6.00 7.29
N VAL A 187 -0.59 -6.56 8.20
CA VAL A 187 -2.06 -6.51 8.13
C VAL A 187 -2.57 -5.10 8.33
N ILE A 188 -2.02 -4.39 9.32
CA ILE A 188 -2.36 -2.99 9.58
C ILE A 188 -2.09 -2.14 8.34
N MET A 189 -0.92 -2.31 7.71
CA MET A 189 -0.53 -1.60 6.50
C MET A 189 -1.47 -1.89 5.32
N VAL A 190 -1.82 -3.16 5.07
CA VAL A 190 -2.74 -3.52 3.99
C VAL A 190 -4.15 -2.97 4.25
N ALA A 191 -4.65 -3.03 5.48
CA ALA A 191 -5.94 -2.44 5.84
C ALA A 191 -5.93 -0.91 5.63
N ALA A 192 -4.84 -0.25 6.03
CA ALA A 192 -4.64 1.18 5.81
C ALA A 192 -4.58 1.55 4.33
N GLN A 193 -3.84 0.79 3.49
CA GLN A 193 -3.81 0.99 2.04
C GLN A 193 -5.21 0.95 1.42
N HIS A 194 -6.04 0.01 1.86
CA HIS A 194 -7.43 -0.08 1.40
C HIS A 194 -8.26 1.13 1.84
N LEU A 195 -8.12 1.61 3.08
CA LEU A 195 -8.84 2.82 3.52
C LEU A 195 -8.39 4.07 2.75
N GLU A 196 -7.10 4.22 2.48
CA GLU A 196 -6.61 5.32 1.64
C GLU A 196 -7.16 5.22 0.21
N ALA A 197 -7.27 4.01 -0.36
CA ALA A 197 -7.91 3.82 -1.65
C ALA A 197 -9.40 4.22 -1.65
N TRP A 198 -10.12 3.97 -0.56
CA TRP A 198 -11.50 4.45 -0.41
C TRP A 198 -11.59 5.97 -0.38
N LYS A 199 -10.66 6.63 0.31
CA LYS A 199 -10.60 8.10 0.39
C LYS A 199 -10.27 8.75 -0.95
N GLU A 200 -9.30 8.20 -1.68
CA GLU A 200 -8.75 8.82 -2.87
C GLU A 200 -9.47 8.40 -4.16
N LEU A 201 -10.01 7.18 -4.21
CA LEU A 201 -10.42 6.57 -5.46
C LEU A 201 -11.85 6.03 -5.45
N TYR A 202 -12.20 5.20 -4.45
CA TYR A 202 -13.46 4.44 -4.52
C TYR A 202 -14.68 5.25 -4.09
N ALA A 203 -14.56 6.02 -3.01
CA ALA A 203 -15.64 6.88 -2.53
C ALA A 203 -15.12 8.22 -1.97
N PRO A 204 -14.39 9.02 -2.77
CA PRO A 204 -13.76 10.26 -2.28
C PRO A 204 -14.78 11.29 -1.74
N HIS A 205 -16.02 11.26 -2.23
CA HIS A 205 -17.11 12.12 -1.75
C HIS A 205 -17.69 11.67 -0.39
N ARG A 206 -17.28 10.50 0.12
CA ARG A 206 -17.71 9.93 1.39
C ARG A 206 -16.57 9.66 2.36
N LYS A 207 -15.42 10.31 2.17
CA LYS A 207 -14.23 10.08 2.97
C LYS A 207 -14.43 10.27 4.48
N GLU A 208 -15.32 11.17 4.87
CA GLU A 208 -15.67 11.43 6.28
C GLU A 208 -16.58 10.35 6.88
N ASP A 209 -17.25 9.55 6.05
CA ASP A 209 -18.11 8.46 6.47
C ASP A 209 -17.36 7.13 6.62
N LEU A 210 -16.06 7.08 6.28
CA LEU A 210 -15.30 5.84 6.32
C LEU A 210 -15.03 5.37 7.75
N PRO A 211 -14.94 4.04 7.99
CA PRO A 211 -14.56 3.54 9.29
C PRO A 211 -13.11 3.96 9.64
N SER A 212 -12.83 4.12 10.92
CA SER A 212 -11.43 4.27 11.35
C SER A 212 -10.64 2.99 11.09
N LEU A 213 -9.29 3.10 10.97
CA LEU A 213 -8.42 1.94 10.82
C LEU A 213 -8.61 0.94 11.98
N SER A 214 -8.72 1.42 13.21
CA SER A 214 -8.95 0.58 14.39
C SER A 214 -10.27 -0.21 14.31
N LEU A 215 -11.34 0.42 13.79
CA LEU A 215 -12.62 -0.25 13.60
C LEU A 215 -12.51 -1.32 12.51
N LEU A 216 -11.89 -0.99 11.37
CA LEU A 216 -11.69 -1.95 10.27
C LEU A 216 -10.89 -3.18 10.73
N LEU A 217 -9.82 -2.99 11.50
CA LEU A 217 -9.00 -4.09 12.04
C LEU A 217 -9.80 -4.97 13.00
N LYS A 218 -10.65 -4.37 13.85
CA LYS A 218 -11.56 -5.10 14.73
C LYS A 218 -12.55 -5.97 13.95
N GLU A 219 -13.17 -5.43 12.92
CA GLU A 219 -14.12 -6.18 12.08
C GLU A 219 -13.44 -7.31 11.30
N LEU A 220 -12.20 -7.10 10.82
CA LEU A 220 -11.39 -8.13 10.19
C LEU A 220 -11.10 -9.29 11.16
N ALA A 221 -10.84 -9.00 12.43
CA ALA A 221 -10.58 -10.04 13.44
C ALA A 221 -11.81 -10.89 13.78
N ILE A 222 -13.03 -10.36 13.60
CA ILE A 222 -14.28 -11.05 13.87
C ILE A 222 -14.73 -11.92 12.69
N THR A 223 -14.30 -11.57 11.47
CA THR A 223 -14.78 -12.19 10.22
C THR A 223 -14.03 -13.51 9.87
N LYS A 224 -13.13 -13.99 10.74
CA LYS A 224 -12.48 -15.33 10.64
C LYS A 224 -13.46 -16.49 10.95
#